data_7e323a6ad94ef0e6f7e505a69a8b6197
#
_entry.id   7e323a6ad94ef0e6f7e505a69a8b6197
#
_cell.length_a   1.000
_cell.length_b   1.000
_cell.length_c   1.000
_cell.angle_alpha   90.00
_cell.angle_beta   90.00
_cell.angle_gamma   90.00
#
_symmetry.space_group_name_H-M   'P 1'
#
loop_
_entity.id
_entity.type
_entity.pdbx_description
1 polymer ?
#
loop_
_entity_poly.entity_id
_entity_poly.type
_entity_poly.pdbx_seq_one_letter_code
_entity_poly.pdbx_strand_id
1 'polypeptide(L)'
;IFTPKHIVKQMVDLLEQENPGCFDDPSKTFADLYMKSGLYIAEIVKRLFNSNGMKQAYPDKAKRLQHIFEKQVYGLAPTEIIYQIALHFILGFDDGNLIRNHHLRQCDALPLAKNGTLESKLDAIFDSIE
;
A
#
# COMPACT_ATOMS: atom_id res chain seq x y z
N ILE A 1 -11.41 -14.04 7.57
CA ILE A 1 -11.42 -14.51 6.18
C ILE A 1 -10.84 -13.44 5.26
N PHE A 2 -9.90 -13.81 4.42
CA PHE A 2 -9.25 -12.89 3.50
C PHE A 2 -9.98 -12.87 2.16
N THR A 3 -9.97 -11.71 1.51
CA THR A 3 -10.58 -11.55 0.20
C THR A 3 -9.79 -12.35 -0.85
N PRO A 4 -10.44 -13.16 -1.70
CA PRO A 4 -9.73 -13.90 -2.75
C PRO A 4 -9.01 -13.00 -3.74
N LYS A 5 -7.90 -13.49 -4.28
CA LYS A 5 -7.06 -12.71 -5.18
C LYS A 5 -7.81 -12.18 -6.41
N HIS A 6 -8.70 -12.98 -7.00
CA HIS A 6 -9.45 -12.55 -8.18
C HIS A 6 -10.43 -11.40 -7.87
N ILE A 7 -10.98 -11.38 -6.67
CA ILE A 7 -11.85 -10.28 -6.21
C ILE A 7 -11.02 -9.02 -6.00
N VAL A 8 -9.82 -9.16 -5.41
CA VAL A 8 -8.91 -8.02 -5.23
C VAL A 8 -8.57 -7.40 -6.58
N LYS A 9 -8.28 -8.21 -7.60
CA LYS A 9 -8.01 -7.70 -8.95
C LYS A 9 -9.19 -6.92 -9.52
N GLN A 10 -10.42 -7.43 -9.32
CA GLN A 10 -11.62 -6.74 -9.76
C GLN A 10 -11.80 -5.41 -9.03
N MET A 11 -11.52 -5.37 -7.74
CA MET A 11 -11.60 -4.13 -6.95
C MET A 11 -10.61 -3.08 -7.46
N VAL A 12 -9.40 -3.49 -7.79
CA VAL A 12 -8.38 -2.59 -8.32
C VAL A 12 -8.72 -2.15 -9.75
N ASP A 13 -9.30 -3.04 -10.57
CA ASP A 13 -9.80 -2.67 -11.89
C ASP A 13 -10.87 -1.57 -11.79
N LEU A 14 -11.78 -1.69 -10.84
CA LEU A 14 -12.80 -0.66 -10.62
C LEU A 14 -12.17 0.66 -10.16
N LEU A 15 -11.18 0.59 -9.31
CA LEU A 15 -10.45 1.77 -8.86
C LEU A 15 -9.86 2.52 -10.06
N GLU A 16 -9.25 1.81 -10.99
CA GLU A 16 -8.67 2.40 -12.18
C GLU A 16 -9.73 2.96 -13.12
N GLN A 17 -10.87 2.27 -13.26
CA GLN A 17 -12.00 2.76 -14.07
C GLN A 17 -12.55 4.07 -13.54
N GLU A 18 -12.69 4.20 -12.23
CA GLU A 18 -13.20 5.41 -11.59
C GLU A 18 -12.18 6.54 -11.56
N ASN A 19 -10.89 6.21 -11.65
CA ASN A 19 -9.78 7.17 -11.61
C ASN A 19 -8.81 6.89 -12.76
N PRO A 20 -9.19 7.17 -14.02
CA PRO A 20 -8.33 6.84 -15.17
C PRO A 20 -6.94 7.45 -15.04
N GLY A 21 -5.92 6.64 -15.30
CA GLY A 21 -4.53 7.08 -15.22
C GLY A 21 -3.95 7.15 -13.81
N CYS A 22 -4.67 6.69 -12.79
CA CYS A 22 -4.19 6.80 -11.41
C CYS A 22 -2.89 6.03 -11.16
N PHE A 23 -2.64 4.94 -11.92
CA PHE A 23 -1.40 4.18 -11.77
C PHE A 23 -0.24 4.73 -12.58
N ASP A 24 -0.48 5.68 -13.47
CA ASP A 24 0.56 6.32 -14.28
C ASP A 24 1.08 7.62 -13.66
N ASP A 25 0.49 8.09 -12.58
CA ASP A 25 0.82 9.36 -11.95
C ASP A 25 1.61 9.12 -10.65
N PRO A 26 2.91 9.49 -10.60
CA PRO A 26 3.72 9.26 -9.40
C PRO A 26 3.32 10.12 -8.19
N SER A 27 2.41 11.08 -8.36
CA SER A 27 1.91 11.88 -7.25
C SER A 27 0.66 11.29 -6.58
N LYS A 28 0.03 10.28 -7.18
CA LYS A 28 -1.18 9.66 -6.62
C LYS A 28 -0.83 8.77 -5.43
N THR A 29 -1.68 8.80 -4.41
CA THR A 29 -1.51 8.01 -3.20
C THR A 29 -2.67 7.04 -3.03
N PHE A 30 -2.38 5.91 -2.38
CA PHE A 30 -3.34 4.83 -2.16
C PHE A 30 -3.22 4.37 -0.72
N ALA A 31 -4.35 4.12 -0.06
CA ALA A 31 -4.34 3.70 1.34
C ALA A 31 -5.32 2.56 1.57
N ASP A 32 -4.91 1.60 2.39
CA ASP A 32 -5.77 0.58 2.94
C ASP A 32 -5.62 0.61 4.46
N LEU A 33 -6.59 1.23 5.13
CA LEU A 33 -6.52 1.42 6.58
C LEU A 33 -7.02 0.20 7.37
N TYR A 34 -7.48 -0.84 6.68
CA TYR A 34 -8.04 -2.05 7.27
C TYR A 34 -7.48 -3.29 6.58
N MET A 35 -6.14 -3.36 6.46
CA MET A 35 -5.49 -4.47 5.77
C MET A 35 -5.79 -5.80 6.45
N LYS A 36 -5.93 -6.84 5.63
CA LYS A 36 -6.01 -8.22 6.09
C LYS A 36 -4.79 -8.98 5.59
N SER A 37 -4.84 -9.55 4.37
CA SER A 37 -3.70 -10.26 3.81
C SER A 37 -2.65 -9.36 3.17
N GLY A 38 -3.00 -8.10 2.88
CA GLY A 38 -2.14 -7.20 2.12
C GLY A 38 -2.25 -7.35 0.60
N LEU A 39 -3.12 -8.22 0.12
CA LEU A 39 -3.27 -8.46 -1.33
C LEU A 39 -3.72 -7.22 -2.09
N TYR A 40 -4.57 -6.39 -1.48
CA TYR A 40 -5.06 -5.16 -2.12
C TYR A 40 -3.89 -4.20 -2.40
N ILE A 41 -3.07 -3.94 -1.39
CA ILE A 41 -1.89 -3.08 -1.54
C ILE A 41 -0.88 -3.73 -2.50
N ALA A 42 -0.68 -5.05 -2.40
CA ALA A 42 0.24 -5.75 -3.31
C ALA A 42 -0.18 -5.60 -4.78
N GLU A 43 -1.46 -5.68 -5.08
CA GLU A 43 -1.96 -5.48 -6.44
C GLU A 43 -1.77 -4.04 -6.91
N ILE A 44 -2.01 -3.07 -6.03
CA ILE A 44 -1.77 -1.65 -6.34
C ILE A 44 -0.28 -1.40 -6.63
N VAL A 45 0.62 -1.95 -5.81
CA VAL A 45 2.07 -1.84 -6.03
C VAL A 45 2.45 -2.42 -7.38
N LYS A 46 1.92 -3.59 -7.72
CA LYS A 46 2.17 -4.25 -8.99
C LYS A 46 1.75 -3.38 -10.18
N ARG A 47 0.55 -2.78 -10.09
CA ARG A 47 0.03 -1.90 -11.16
C ARG A 47 0.88 -0.65 -11.31
N LEU A 48 1.26 -0.01 -10.21
CA LEU A 48 2.14 1.16 -10.22
C LEU A 48 3.51 0.80 -10.80
N PHE A 49 4.10 -0.29 -10.35
CA PHE A 49 5.44 -0.68 -10.78
C PHE A 49 5.51 -0.96 -12.28
N ASN A 50 4.45 -1.53 -12.85
CA ASN A 50 4.40 -1.93 -14.25
C ASN A 50 3.81 -0.86 -15.17
N SER A 51 3.34 0.27 -14.64
CA SER A 51 2.72 1.30 -15.47
C SER A 51 3.77 2.04 -16.32
N ASN A 52 3.38 2.47 -17.51
CA ASN A 52 4.27 3.20 -18.39
C ASN A 52 4.64 4.57 -17.84
N GLY A 53 3.68 5.28 -17.22
CA GLY A 53 3.93 6.58 -16.61
C GLY A 53 4.96 6.51 -15.49
N MET A 54 4.85 5.48 -14.64
CA MET A 54 5.82 5.27 -13.57
C MET A 54 7.20 4.89 -14.11
N LYS A 55 7.25 4.07 -15.16
CA LYS A 55 8.52 3.69 -15.80
C LYS A 55 9.22 4.89 -16.41
N GLN A 56 8.47 5.84 -16.95
CA GLN A 56 9.03 7.06 -17.50
C GLN A 56 9.55 8.01 -16.41
N ALA A 57 8.79 8.14 -15.32
CA ALA A 57 9.20 8.99 -14.20
C ALA A 57 10.37 8.42 -13.42
N TYR A 58 10.39 7.09 -13.24
CA TYR A 58 11.42 6.37 -12.49
C TYR A 58 11.89 5.16 -13.30
N PRO A 59 12.81 5.35 -14.27
CA PRO A 59 13.29 4.24 -15.09
C PRO A 59 14.04 3.15 -14.32
N ASP A 60 14.74 3.54 -13.25
CA ASP A 60 15.44 2.60 -12.38
C ASP A 60 14.43 1.84 -11.54
N LYS A 61 14.45 0.50 -11.63
CA LYS A 61 13.49 -0.36 -10.93
C LYS A 61 13.56 -0.18 -9.41
N ALA A 62 14.75 -0.09 -8.84
CA ALA A 62 14.92 0.07 -7.39
C ALA A 62 14.38 1.42 -6.93
N LYS A 63 14.67 2.49 -7.66
CA LYS A 63 14.17 3.83 -7.34
C LYS A 63 12.66 3.93 -7.50
N ARG A 64 12.12 3.29 -8.53
CA ARG A 64 10.66 3.25 -8.76
C ARG A 64 9.96 2.55 -7.61
N LEU A 65 10.46 1.40 -7.19
CA LEU A 65 9.88 0.63 -6.11
C LEU A 65 9.97 1.40 -4.78
N GLN A 66 11.11 2.03 -4.51
CA GLN A 66 11.28 2.85 -3.31
C GLN A 66 10.30 4.02 -3.28
N HIS A 67 10.12 4.71 -4.41
CA HIS A 67 9.15 5.80 -4.50
C HIS A 67 7.74 5.33 -4.18
N ILE A 68 7.34 4.19 -4.73
CA ILE A 68 6.01 3.62 -4.50
C ILE A 68 5.77 3.40 -2.99
N PHE A 69 6.70 2.74 -2.32
CA PHE A 69 6.54 2.43 -0.90
C PHE A 69 6.72 3.63 0.02
N GLU A 70 7.51 4.61 -0.39
CA GLU A 70 7.78 5.78 0.43
C GLU A 70 6.73 6.88 0.27
N LYS A 71 6.15 7.02 -0.93
CA LYS A 71 5.32 8.17 -1.27
C LYS A 71 3.90 7.84 -1.75
N GLN A 72 3.61 6.61 -2.12
CA GLN A 72 2.35 6.32 -2.79
C GLN A 72 1.44 5.34 -2.07
N VAL A 73 1.95 4.36 -1.34
CA VAL A 73 1.10 3.36 -0.68
C VAL A 73 1.20 3.42 0.83
N TYR A 74 0.04 3.33 1.47
CA TYR A 74 -0.11 3.43 2.92
C TYR A 74 -1.05 2.32 3.40
N GLY A 75 -0.70 1.63 4.47
CA GLY A 75 -1.53 0.56 4.95
C GLY A 75 -1.45 0.38 6.46
N LEU A 76 -2.59 0.02 7.07
CA LEU A 76 -2.68 -0.30 8.48
C LEU A 76 -3.24 -1.70 8.66
N ALA A 77 -2.59 -2.51 9.48
CA ALA A 77 -3.06 -3.84 9.86
C ALA A 77 -3.44 -3.83 11.35
N PRO A 78 -4.59 -4.42 11.72
CA PRO A 78 -5.13 -4.25 13.07
C PRO A 78 -4.37 -5.04 14.15
N THR A 79 -3.71 -6.13 13.78
CA THR A 79 -2.96 -6.96 14.73
C THR A 79 -1.57 -7.24 14.22
N GLU A 80 -0.67 -7.63 15.12
CA GLU A 80 0.71 -7.98 14.75
C GLU A 80 0.76 -9.15 13.77
N ILE A 81 -0.08 -10.17 13.99
CA ILE A 81 -0.14 -11.34 13.09
C ILE A 81 -0.54 -10.93 11.68
N ILE A 82 -1.61 -10.13 11.57
CA ILE A 82 -2.08 -9.65 10.26
C ILE A 82 -1.03 -8.75 9.63
N TYR A 83 -0.35 -7.93 10.42
CA TYR A 83 0.72 -7.07 9.94
C TYR A 83 1.86 -7.89 9.32
N GLN A 84 2.31 -8.95 9.98
CA GLN A 84 3.36 -9.81 9.45
C GLN A 84 2.93 -10.53 8.18
N ILE A 85 1.69 -11.00 8.12
CA ILE A 85 1.14 -11.62 6.91
C ILE A 85 1.13 -10.62 5.76
N ALA A 86 0.65 -9.40 6.01
CA ALA A 86 0.60 -8.36 4.98
C ALA A 86 1.98 -7.98 4.48
N LEU A 87 2.95 -7.80 5.38
CA LEU A 87 4.34 -7.52 4.98
C LEU A 87 4.90 -8.62 4.08
N HIS A 88 4.62 -9.88 4.42
CA HIS A 88 5.09 -11.00 3.60
C HIS A 88 4.53 -10.93 2.17
N PHE A 89 3.24 -10.66 2.01
CA PHE A 89 2.63 -10.56 0.69
C PHE A 89 3.09 -9.32 -0.08
N ILE A 90 3.31 -8.20 0.59
CA ILE A 90 3.63 -6.94 -0.06
C ILE A 90 5.13 -6.83 -0.34
N LEU A 91 5.98 -7.20 0.61
CA LEU A 91 7.43 -7.04 0.54
C LEU A 91 8.20 -8.33 0.28
N GLY A 92 7.50 -9.46 0.13
CA GLY A 92 8.14 -10.77 0.01
C GLY A 92 9.04 -10.92 -1.21
N PHE A 93 8.92 -10.05 -2.22
CA PHE A 93 9.79 -10.06 -3.38
C PHE A 93 11.07 -9.22 -3.20
N ASP A 94 11.23 -8.55 -2.06
CA ASP A 94 12.38 -7.68 -1.80
C ASP A 94 13.52 -8.47 -1.15
N ASP A 95 14.20 -9.29 -1.95
CA ASP A 95 15.26 -10.17 -1.47
C ASP A 95 16.52 -9.42 -1.01
N GLY A 96 16.76 -8.24 -1.54
CA GLY A 96 17.96 -7.47 -1.27
C GLY A 96 17.76 -6.32 -0.30
N ASN A 97 16.62 -6.25 0.38
CA ASN A 97 16.27 -5.14 1.26
C ASN A 97 16.38 -3.79 0.55
N LEU A 98 15.90 -3.76 -0.70
CA LEU A 98 15.91 -2.56 -1.53
C LEU A 98 14.97 -1.48 -0.99
N ILE A 99 13.91 -1.90 -0.31
CA ILE A 99 12.92 -0.99 0.27
C ILE A 99 13.36 -0.67 1.69
N ARG A 100 13.81 0.56 1.89
CA ARG A 100 14.33 1.01 3.19
C ARG A 100 13.28 1.70 4.04
N ASN A 101 12.37 2.42 3.40
CA ASN A 101 11.29 3.14 4.07
C ASN A 101 9.98 2.75 3.43
N HIS A 102 8.98 2.51 4.26
CA HIS A 102 7.62 2.24 3.78
C HIS A 102 6.61 2.81 4.78
N HIS A 103 5.35 2.84 4.38
CA HIS A 103 4.26 3.34 5.23
C HIS A 103 3.22 2.25 5.51
N LEU A 104 3.73 1.07 5.90
CA LEU A 104 2.91 -0.04 6.38
C LEU A 104 3.10 -0.13 7.89
N ARG A 105 2.00 -0.08 8.66
CA ARG A 105 2.08 -0.02 10.11
C ARG A 105 1.06 -0.95 10.74
N GLN A 106 1.35 -1.41 11.95
CA GLN A 106 0.38 -2.13 12.75
C GLN A 106 -0.42 -1.11 13.56
N CYS A 107 -1.73 -1.07 13.30
CA CYS A 107 -2.65 -0.19 14.04
C CYS A 107 -4.07 -0.66 13.79
N ASP A 108 -4.83 -0.83 14.88
CA ASP A 108 -6.26 -1.12 14.76
C ASP A 108 -7.02 0.21 14.56
N ALA A 109 -7.41 0.47 13.32
CA ALA A 109 -8.06 1.72 12.94
C ALA A 109 -9.53 1.81 13.38
N LEU A 110 -10.19 0.69 13.66
CA LEU A 110 -11.61 0.69 13.97
C LEU A 110 -11.98 1.51 15.23
N PRO A 111 -11.29 1.34 16.38
CA PRO A 111 -11.59 2.17 17.54
C PRO A 111 -11.37 3.65 17.29
N LEU A 112 -10.32 3.99 16.55
CA LEU A 112 -10.01 5.39 16.23
C LEU A 112 -11.06 5.99 15.31
N ALA A 113 -11.55 5.23 14.33
CA ALA A 113 -12.62 5.67 13.44
C ALA A 113 -13.92 5.89 14.22
N LYS A 114 -14.27 4.97 15.12
CA LYS A 114 -15.47 5.07 15.96
C LYS A 114 -15.43 6.29 16.87
N ASN A 115 -14.24 6.64 17.36
CA ASN A 115 -14.05 7.80 18.23
C ASN A 115 -13.91 9.12 17.47
N GLY A 116 -13.86 9.06 16.12
CA GLY A 116 -13.65 10.24 15.28
C GLY A 116 -12.23 10.80 15.34
N THR A 117 -11.24 10.00 15.80
CA THR A 117 -9.86 10.46 15.97
C THR A 117 -8.89 9.88 14.95
N LEU A 118 -9.34 8.99 14.07
CA LEU A 118 -8.46 8.30 13.11
C LEU A 118 -7.72 9.29 12.21
N GLU A 119 -8.45 10.20 11.58
CA GLU A 119 -7.86 11.15 10.62
C GLU A 119 -6.80 12.02 11.29
N SER A 120 -7.06 12.49 12.50
CA SER A 120 -6.12 13.35 13.23
C SER A 120 -4.85 12.61 13.67
N LYS A 121 -4.89 11.27 13.73
CA LYS A 121 -3.75 10.46 14.17
C LYS A 121 -2.98 9.81 13.04
N LEU A 122 -3.48 9.86 11.80
CA LEU A 122 -2.85 9.16 10.67
C LEU A 122 -1.41 9.58 10.44
N ASP A 123 -1.12 10.87 10.46
CA ASP A 123 0.25 11.35 10.21
C ASP A 123 1.22 10.79 11.24
N ALA A 124 0.84 10.84 12.52
CA ALA A 124 1.69 10.32 13.59
C ALA A 124 1.93 8.81 13.45
N ILE A 125 0.89 8.05 13.06
CA ILE A 125 0.99 6.61 12.87
C ILE A 125 1.96 6.29 11.73
N PHE A 126 1.81 6.95 10.58
CA PHE A 126 2.64 6.66 9.41
C PHE A 126 4.07 7.22 9.55
N ASP A 127 4.26 8.27 10.33
CA ASP A 127 5.59 8.83 10.58
C ASP A 127 6.38 8.05 11.63
N SER A 128 5.75 7.10 12.33
CA SER A 128 6.44 6.29 13.33
C SER A 128 7.53 5.43 12.69
N ILE A 129 8.58 5.17 13.44
CA ILE A 129 9.67 4.28 13.02
C ILE A 129 9.35 2.88 13.54
N GLU A 130 9.49 1.88 12.68
CA GLU A 130 9.31 0.49 13.07
C GLU A 130 10.50 -0.04 13.86
#